data_68428b590d392709eb4d5d7d647aa5a7
#
_entry.id   68428b590d392709eb4d5d7d647aa5a7
#
_cell.length_a   1.000
_cell.length_b   1.000
_cell.length_c   1.000
_cell.angle_alpha   90.00
_cell.angle_beta   90.00
_cell.angle_gamma   90.00
#
_symmetry.space_group_name_H-M   'P 1'
#
loop_
_entity.id
_entity.type
_entity.pdbx_description
1 polymer ?
#
loop_
_entity_poly.entity_id
_entity_poly.type
_entity_poly.pdbx_seq_one_letter_code
_entity_poly.pdbx_strand_id
1 'polypeptide(L)'
;MKRKKLISVLLVTVMAAVMLFGCGKKNDTGTESSGNPAADTAGSEASAADGTKTSSGKVTITFMCSGTLATEGEDFQIDQMPGLVEQRFPNVNLEVTKLPDDQYYTALKTKLATGEAPDIMWVQPRYAGVNAVFALAEAGYLTDLSDLNAAKLVGPGVKDFTYNDKIYAIPAGVTFLGTYYNKNIFDQYGLSVPKNWTEFEKACKVLKDNGVQPIVMGDKDMYVMQFGLYQLAANMIYPKNPAYDDQLRDGSVKFTDEGTWDKVLERYGSLYENGYIQSGSLGLGASQAIQKFIDGECAMIFDGTFNAQAVNSTGAANFERGYFPLPGNEEGEQLYAAGVPGAGPAVYSESENIDLCKQILEYWFDGESELYKAYESCGKFISTNEGAEVEPLYEDFMKLYSEGNSWYWCNQAWPAGTENEMEALFGEMIGGAGTTVPDITKGMQNKLEELLAE
;
A
#
# COMPACT_ATOMS: atom_id res chain seq x y z
N MET A 1 -53.47 26.71 -23.10
CA MET A 1 -52.96 26.78 -24.47
C MET A 1 -51.74 25.85 -24.53
N LYS A 2 -51.90 24.68 -24.98
CA LYS A 2 -51.65 24.10 -26.30
C LYS A 2 -50.17 24.11 -26.70
N ARG A 3 -49.55 22.90 -26.68
CA ARG A 3 -48.67 22.23 -27.67
C ARG A 3 -47.23 22.73 -27.75
N LYS A 4 -46.18 21.90 -27.87
CA LYS A 4 -46.04 20.64 -28.61
C LYS A 4 -44.90 19.77 -28.01
N LYS A 5 -45.10 18.47 -27.99
CA LYS A 5 -44.11 17.42 -27.96
C LYS A 5 -43.38 17.41 -29.30
N LEU A 6 -42.08 17.05 -29.31
CA LEU A 6 -41.47 16.37 -30.44
C LEU A 6 -40.40 15.41 -29.94
N ILE A 7 -40.64 14.23 -30.18
CA ILE A 7 -39.96 12.94 -30.21
C ILE A 7 -38.80 13.03 -31.22
N SER A 8 -37.66 12.51 -30.90
CA SER A 8 -36.76 11.90 -31.87
C SER A 8 -36.10 10.69 -31.29
N VAL A 9 -36.46 9.62 -31.89
CA VAL A 9 -36.12 8.21 -31.71
C VAL A 9 -34.89 7.89 -32.56
N LEU A 10 -34.04 6.99 -32.03
CA LEU A 10 -33.22 5.99 -32.72
C LEU A 10 -32.10 6.44 -33.66
N LEU A 11 -30.89 6.01 -33.38
CA LEU A 11 -30.11 5.20 -34.32
C LEU A 11 -29.11 4.29 -33.58
N VAL A 12 -29.51 3.05 -33.46
CA VAL A 12 -28.62 1.88 -33.27
C VAL A 12 -28.08 1.55 -34.66
N THR A 13 -26.76 1.51 -34.81
CA THR A 13 -26.16 0.86 -35.97
C THR A 13 -25.06 -0.09 -35.53
N VAL A 14 -25.38 -1.35 -35.62
CA VAL A 14 -24.51 -2.53 -35.69
C VAL A 14 -23.57 -2.38 -36.88
N MET A 15 -22.27 -2.65 -36.72
CA MET A 15 -21.38 -3.06 -37.78
C MET A 15 -20.55 -4.26 -37.32
N ALA A 16 -20.99 -5.40 -37.78
CA ALA A 16 -20.24 -6.65 -37.89
C ALA A 16 -19.65 -6.78 -39.27
N ALA A 17 -18.42 -7.31 -39.32
CA ALA A 17 -17.82 -8.12 -40.38
C ALA A 17 -17.64 -7.54 -41.78
N VAL A 18 -16.38 -7.46 -42.21
CA VAL A 18 -15.97 -8.01 -43.54
C VAL A 18 -14.55 -8.58 -43.42
N MET A 19 -14.45 -9.88 -43.55
CA MET A 19 -13.24 -10.58 -44.00
C MET A 19 -13.15 -10.49 -45.55
N LEU A 20 -11.92 -10.64 -46.04
CA LEU A 20 -11.52 -11.25 -47.29
C LEU A 20 -10.95 -10.34 -48.41
N PHE A 21 -9.81 -10.86 -48.86
CA PHE A 21 -9.15 -10.83 -50.19
C PHE A 21 -8.07 -9.80 -50.48
N GLY A 22 -6.91 -10.37 -50.75
CA GLY A 22 -5.82 -9.74 -51.52
C GLY A 22 -4.64 -10.68 -51.75
N CYS A 23 -4.73 -11.55 -52.73
CA CYS A 23 -3.68 -12.42 -53.26
C CYS A 23 -2.68 -11.67 -54.17
N GLY A 24 -1.43 -12.14 -54.21
CA GLY A 24 -0.48 -11.85 -55.31
C GLY A 24 0.95 -12.26 -54.97
N LYS A 25 1.36 -13.45 -55.29
CA LYS A 25 2.25 -13.96 -56.37
C LYS A 25 3.65 -13.32 -56.37
N LYS A 26 4.75 -14.02 -56.50
CA LYS A 26 5.32 -15.28 -57.03
C LYS A 26 6.85 -15.13 -56.89
N ASN A 27 7.71 -16.07 -56.72
CA ASN A 27 8.24 -17.21 -57.44
C ASN A 27 9.25 -17.98 -56.60
N ASP A 28 9.19 -19.26 -56.60
CA ASP A 28 9.93 -20.37 -57.24
C ASP A 28 11.31 -20.63 -56.63
N THR A 29 11.61 -21.87 -56.28
CA THR A 29 11.83 -23.17 -56.87
C THR A 29 12.11 -24.23 -55.80
N GLY A 30 11.50 -25.33 -55.73
CA GLY A 30 11.72 -26.69 -56.25
C GLY A 30 12.37 -27.57 -55.18
N THR A 31 12.04 -28.76 -54.83
CA THR A 31 11.61 -29.97 -55.51
C THR A 31 11.26 -31.04 -54.48
N GLU A 32 10.13 -31.72 -54.63
CA GLU A 32 9.77 -33.13 -54.41
C GLU A 32 10.45 -33.96 -53.28
N SER A 33 9.77 -34.80 -52.49
CA SER A 33 8.91 -35.94 -52.84
C SER A 33 8.33 -36.64 -51.63
N SER A 34 7.05 -36.86 -51.69
CA SER A 34 6.22 -38.03 -51.37
C SER A 34 6.47 -38.92 -50.15
N GLY A 35 5.35 -39.22 -49.44
CA GLY A 35 5.11 -40.52 -48.88
C GLY A 35 4.34 -40.60 -47.58
N ASN A 36 3.00 -40.64 -47.63
CA ASN A 36 2.16 -41.34 -46.65
C ASN A 36 1.74 -42.68 -47.30
N PRO A 37 1.35 -43.79 -46.62
CA PRO A 37 0.33 -43.80 -45.59
C PRO A 37 0.38 -44.95 -44.51
N ALA A 38 -0.55 -44.85 -43.59
CA ALA A 38 -1.38 -45.91 -42.97
C ALA A 38 -0.86 -46.80 -41.84
N ALA A 39 -1.57 -46.67 -40.72
CA ALA A 39 -2.21 -47.65 -39.85
C ALA A 39 -1.57 -49.03 -39.62
N ASP A 40 -1.41 -49.42 -38.36
CA ASP A 40 -2.24 -50.49 -37.77
C ASP A 40 -1.99 -50.68 -36.25
N THR A 41 -3.03 -51.15 -35.63
CA THR A 41 -3.32 -51.58 -34.28
C THR A 41 -2.42 -52.72 -33.74
N ALA A 42 -2.22 -52.74 -32.43
CA ALA A 42 -2.47 -53.84 -31.46
C ALA A 42 -1.52 -53.77 -30.29
N GLY A 43 -2.00 -53.55 -29.11
CA GLY A 43 -2.32 -54.47 -28.04
C GLY A 43 -1.15 -55.02 -27.25
N SER A 44 -1.28 -54.91 -25.94
CA SER A 44 -0.88 -55.90 -24.95
C SER A 44 0.13 -55.48 -23.88
N GLU A 45 -0.41 -55.49 -22.67
CA GLU A 45 0.14 -56.02 -21.41
C GLU A 45 0.94 -55.12 -20.47
N ALA A 46 0.34 -55.06 -19.30
CA ALA A 46 0.84 -54.51 -18.06
C ALA A 46 2.14 -55.19 -17.62
N SER A 47 3.09 -54.40 -17.18
CA SER A 47 4.09 -54.84 -16.20
C SER A 47 4.25 -53.72 -15.17
N ALA A 48 3.79 -54.02 -13.96
CA ALA A 48 4.08 -53.23 -12.79
C ALA A 48 5.58 -53.28 -12.52
N ALA A 49 6.25 -52.15 -12.65
CA ALA A 49 7.56 -51.92 -12.09
C ALA A 49 7.42 -50.78 -11.09
N ASP A 50 7.47 -51.12 -9.82
CA ASP A 50 7.79 -50.26 -8.72
C ASP A 50 9.07 -49.50 -9.05
N GLY A 51 8.95 -48.27 -9.42
CA GLY A 51 10.02 -47.34 -9.72
C GLY A 51 9.84 -46.12 -8.85
N THR A 52 10.46 -46.13 -7.67
CA THR A 52 10.77 -44.96 -6.87
C THR A 52 11.39 -43.93 -7.80
N LYS A 53 10.59 -43.04 -8.35
CA LYS A 53 11.06 -41.82 -9.02
C LYS A 53 11.63 -40.93 -7.91
N THR A 54 12.91 -41.03 -7.65
CA THR A 54 13.68 -39.91 -7.09
C THR A 54 13.59 -38.77 -8.12
N SER A 55 12.58 -37.96 -7.96
CA SER A 55 12.51 -36.64 -8.61
C SER A 55 13.60 -35.79 -7.98
N SER A 56 14.70 -35.59 -8.70
CA SER A 56 15.71 -34.57 -8.38
C SER A 56 15.24 -33.14 -8.70
N GLY A 57 13.97 -32.85 -8.51
CA GLY A 57 13.38 -31.54 -8.72
C GLY A 57 13.39 -30.73 -7.43
N LYS A 58 13.71 -29.45 -7.52
CA LYS A 58 13.50 -28.48 -6.43
C LYS A 58 12.02 -28.45 -6.05
N VAL A 59 11.73 -28.16 -4.78
CA VAL A 59 10.39 -27.83 -4.31
C VAL A 59 10.11 -26.38 -4.70
N THR A 60 9.03 -26.12 -5.39
CA THR A 60 8.60 -24.76 -5.70
C THR A 60 7.76 -24.22 -4.55
N ILE A 61 8.13 -23.06 -4.03
CA ILE A 61 7.35 -22.26 -3.09
C ILE A 61 6.89 -21.02 -3.83
N THR A 62 5.61 -20.76 -3.78
CA THR A 62 5.00 -19.59 -4.41
C THR A 62 4.80 -18.47 -3.39
N PHE A 63 5.24 -17.26 -3.72
CA PHE A 63 5.00 -16.07 -2.92
C PHE A 63 4.30 -15.01 -3.77
N MET A 64 3.18 -14.49 -3.29
CA MET A 64 2.47 -13.39 -3.94
C MET A 64 2.39 -12.19 -3.01
N CYS A 65 2.82 -11.02 -3.50
CA CYS A 65 2.86 -9.77 -2.74
C CYS A 65 2.33 -8.59 -3.54
N SER A 66 1.99 -7.53 -2.82
CA SER A 66 1.55 -6.26 -3.42
C SER A 66 2.66 -5.22 -3.42
N GLY A 67 2.52 -4.24 -4.29
CA GLY A 67 3.33 -3.03 -4.32
C GLY A 67 3.78 -2.64 -5.72
N THR A 68 4.32 -1.41 -5.82
CA THR A 68 4.92 -0.91 -7.05
C THR A 68 6.21 -1.67 -7.34
N LEU A 69 6.41 -2.06 -8.60
CA LEU A 69 7.68 -2.62 -9.04
C LEU A 69 8.77 -1.55 -8.98
N ALA A 70 9.91 -1.90 -8.44
CA ALA A 70 11.12 -1.08 -8.55
C ALA A 70 11.72 -1.19 -9.95
N THR A 71 12.83 -0.48 -10.19
CA THR A 71 13.63 -0.63 -11.39
C THR A 71 14.05 -2.09 -11.56
N GLU A 72 14.07 -2.60 -12.79
CA GLU A 72 14.52 -3.95 -13.11
C GLU A 72 15.91 -4.21 -12.52
N GLY A 73 16.04 -5.29 -11.76
CA GLY A 73 17.27 -5.66 -11.05
C GLY A 73 17.40 -5.10 -9.63
N GLU A 74 16.50 -4.21 -9.20
CA GLU A 74 16.55 -3.56 -7.87
C GLU A 74 15.39 -3.93 -6.95
N ASP A 75 14.40 -4.66 -7.43
CA ASP A 75 13.25 -5.07 -6.61
C ASP A 75 13.63 -6.20 -5.65
N PHE A 76 13.55 -5.93 -4.35
CA PHE A 76 13.92 -6.93 -3.33
C PHE A 76 13.17 -8.24 -3.50
N GLN A 77 11.84 -8.19 -3.62
CA GLN A 77 11.02 -9.40 -3.68
C GLN A 77 11.23 -10.19 -4.98
N ILE A 78 11.38 -9.49 -6.10
CA ILE A 78 11.49 -10.11 -7.44
C ILE A 78 12.93 -10.50 -7.76
N ASP A 79 13.89 -9.59 -7.54
CA ASP A 79 15.23 -9.73 -8.07
C ASP A 79 16.23 -10.30 -7.07
N GLN A 80 16.04 -10.08 -5.76
CA GLN A 80 17.02 -10.46 -4.73
C GLN A 80 16.57 -11.66 -3.90
N MET A 81 15.35 -11.65 -3.38
CA MET A 81 14.86 -12.65 -2.45
C MET A 81 14.94 -14.10 -2.99
N PRO A 82 14.54 -14.41 -4.25
CA PRO A 82 14.62 -15.79 -4.75
C PRO A 82 16.03 -16.37 -4.69
N GLY A 83 17.03 -15.59 -5.10
CA GLY A 83 18.43 -16.01 -5.09
C GLY A 83 18.97 -16.23 -3.67
N LEU A 84 18.63 -15.38 -2.71
CA LEU A 84 19.02 -15.51 -1.31
C LEU A 84 18.36 -16.72 -0.64
N VAL A 85 17.09 -16.97 -0.95
CA VAL A 85 16.38 -18.17 -0.47
C VAL A 85 17.01 -19.44 -1.06
N GLU A 86 17.34 -19.49 -2.36
CA GLU A 86 17.97 -20.62 -2.98
C GLU A 86 19.37 -20.92 -2.39
N GLN A 87 20.14 -19.85 -2.08
CA GLN A 87 21.45 -20.02 -1.43
C GLN A 87 21.33 -20.72 -0.06
N ARG A 88 20.31 -20.38 0.71
CA ARG A 88 20.06 -20.97 2.04
C ARG A 88 19.39 -22.34 1.96
N PHE A 89 18.51 -22.54 0.98
CA PHE A 89 17.71 -23.73 0.74
C PHE A 89 17.91 -24.22 -0.71
N PRO A 90 19.01 -24.95 -1.02
CA PRO A 90 19.37 -25.29 -2.41
C PRO A 90 18.34 -26.15 -3.15
N ASN A 91 17.47 -26.81 -2.42
CA ASN A 91 16.37 -27.65 -2.94
C ASN A 91 15.06 -26.85 -3.14
N VAL A 92 15.06 -25.53 -2.90
CA VAL A 92 13.90 -24.66 -3.07
C VAL A 92 14.03 -23.81 -4.35
N ASN A 93 12.92 -23.63 -5.03
CA ASN A 93 12.72 -22.62 -6.05
C ASN A 93 11.62 -21.66 -5.54
N LEU A 94 11.96 -20.42 -5.20
CA LEU A 94 10.99 -19.42 -4.77
C LEU A 94 10.48 -18.65 -5.99
N GLU A 95 9.20 -18.79 -6.30
CA GLU A 95 8.53 -18.06 -7.37
C GLU A 95 7.73 -16.90 -6.80
N VAL A 96 8.16 -15.68 -7.10
CA VAL A 96 7.52 -14.47 -6.60
C VAL A 96 6.65 -13.82 -7.67
N THR A 97 5.41 -13.52 -7.32
CA THR A 97 4.48 -12.69 -8.13
C THR A 97 4.19 -11.42 -7.37
N LYS A 98 4.55 -10.27 -7.93
CA LYS A 98 4.27 -8.95 -7.37
C LYS A 98 3.30 -8.20 -8.26
N LEU A 99 2.22 -7.70 -7.69
CA LEU A 99 1.15 -7.00 -8.40
C LEU A 99 0.90 -5.63 -7.74
N PRO A 100 0.43 -4.63 -8.51
CA PRO A 100 -0.15 -3.42 -7.94
C PRO A 100 -1.26 -3.75 -6.94
N ASP A 101 -1.45 -2.92 -5.92
CA ASP A 101 -2.30 -3.23 -4.77
C ASP A 101 -3.73 -3.64 -5.16
N ASP A 102 -4.40 -2.88 -6.03
CA ASP A 102 -5.76 -3.14 -6.50
C ASP A 102 -5.89 -4.49 -7.23
N GLN A 103 -4.89 -4.84 -8.04
CA GLN A 103 -4.82 -6.10 -8.76
C GLN A 103 -4.49 -7.27 -7.83
N TYR A 104 -3.59 -7.04 -6.87
CA TYR A 104 -3.19 -8.03 -5.88
C TYR A 104 -4.40 -8.53 -5.09
N TYR A 105 -5.19 -7.64 -4.51
CA TYR A 105 -6.32 -8.01 -3.67
C TYR A 105 -7.39 -8.78 -4.45
N THR A 106 -7.66 -8.36 -5.67
CA THR A 106 -8.60 -9.07 -6.55
C THR A 106 -8.10 -10.48 -6.91
N ALA A 107 -6.80 -10.60 -7.23
CA ALA A 107 -6.18 -11.89 -7.56
C ALA A 107 -6.13 -12.82 -6.34
N LEU A 108 -5.73 -12.32 -5.17
CA LEU A 108 -5.68 -13.11 -3.94
C LEU A 108 -7.06 -13.67 -3.56
N LYS A 109 -8.10 -12.82 -3.57
CA LYS A 109 -9.47 -13.24 -3.30
C LYS A 109 -9.92 -14.36 -4.22
N THR A 110 -9.63 -14.23 -5.52
CA THR A 110 -9.99 -15.25 -6.51
C THR A 110 -9.28 -16.58 -6.24
N LYS A 111 -7.97 -16.53 -6.01
CA LYS A 111 -7.14 -17.70 -5.73
C LYS A 111 -7.53 -18.42 -4.43
N LEU A 112 -7.85 -17.67 -3.37
CA LEU A 112 -8.38 -18.24 -2.12
C LEU A 112 -9.71 -18.95 -2.34
N ALA A 113 -10.61 -18.37 -3.11
CA ALA A 113 -11.92 -18.95 -3.40
C ALA A 113 -11.84 -20.23 -4.26
N THR A 114 -10.79 -20.41 -5.05
CA THR A 114 -10.55 -21.59 -5.91
C THR A 114 -9.63 -22.63 -5.27
N GLY A 115 -9.06 -22.37 -4.09
CA GLY A 115 -8.06 -23.24 -3.44
C GLY A 115 -6.69 -23.21 -4.15
N GLU A 116 -6.40 -22.17 -4.94
CA GLU A 116 -5.15 -21.99 -5.68
C GLU A 116 -4.30 -20.84 -5.10
N ALA A 117 -4.45 -20.58 -3.80
CA ALA A 117 -3.69 -19.53 -3.12
C ALA A 117 -2.18 -19.84 -3.13
N PRO A 118 -1.32 -18.81 -3.15
CA PRO A 118 0.12 -19.01 -3.03
C PRO A 118 0.48 -19.55 -1.65
N ASP A 119 1.62 -20.27 -1.54
CA ASP A 119 2.12 -20.81 -0.27
C ASP A 119 2.35 -19.69 0.75
N ILE A 120 2.93 -18.57 0.29
CA ILE A 120 3.14 -17.34 1.09
C ILE A 120 2.38 -16.20 0.44
N MET A 121 1.64 -15.44 1.23
CA MET A 121 0.87 -14.29 0.78
C MET A 121 1.14 -13.06 1.64
N TRP A 122 1.01 -11.88 1.05
CA TRP A 122 1.16 -10.60 1.74
C TRP A 122 -0.17 -10.15 2.31
N VAL A 123 -0.27 -9.95 3.62
CA VAL A 123 -1.51 -9.60 4.29
C VAL A 123 -1.39 -8.27 5.05
N GLN A 124 -2.50 -7.56 5.14
CA GLN A 124 -2.57 -6.29 5.88
C GLN A 124 -2.84 -6.54 7.38
N PRO A 125 -2.33 -5.67 8.28
CA PRO A 125 -2.69 -5.73 9.69
C PRO A 125 -4.15 -5.34 9.91
N ARG A 126 -4.80 -5.84 10.94
CA ARG A 126 -6.11 -5.47 11.52
C ARG A 126 -7.29 -5.19 10.56
N TYR A 127 -7.11 -5.00 9.37
CA TYR A 127 -8.01 -4.43 8.38
C TYR A 127 -9.34 -5.19 8.24
N ALA A 128 -10.44 -4.47 7.94
CA ALA A 128 -11.76 -5.08 7.73
C ALA A 128 -11.99 -5.56 6.27
N GLY A 129 -10.95 -5.81 5.52
CA GLY A 129 -11.03 -6.22 4.11
C GLY A 129 -10.68 -7.69 3.91
N VAL A 130 -10.95 -8.20 2.71
CA VAL A 130 -10.68 -9.59 2.32
C VAL A 130 -9.21 -9.99 2.31
N ASN A 131 -8.32 -9.06 2.51
CA ASN A 131 -6.85 -9.18 2.56
C ASN A 131 -6.30 -8.87 3.96
N ALA A 132 -7.20 -8.61 4.91
CA ALA A 132 -6.83 -8.37 6.30
C ALA A 132 -6.56 -9.68 7.02
N VAL A 133 -5.54 -9.67 7.86
CA VAL A 133 -5.16 -10.87 8.62
C VAL A 133 -6.32 -11.44 9.43
N PHE A 134 -7.16 -10.60 10.05
CA PHE A 134 -8.27 -11.07 10.87
C PHE A 134 -9.34 -11.77 10.05
N ALA A 135 -9.77 -11.19 8.93
CA ALA A 135 -10.75 -11.81 8.04
C ALA A 135 -10.24 -13.13 7.44
N LEU A 136 -8.97 -13.16 7.04
CA LEU A 136 -8.36 -14.38 6.48
C LEU A 136 -8.16 -15.47 7.53
N ALA A 137 -7.79 -15.10 8.78
CA ALA A 137 -7.65 -16.04 9.89
C ALA A 137 -9.02 -16.61 10.32
N GLU A 138 -10.05 -15.78 10.41
CA GLU A 138 -11.42 -16.20 10.72
C GLU A 138 -11.97 -17.15 9.66
N ALA A 139 -11.68 -16.89 8.39
CA ALA A 139 -12.03 -17.78 7.28
C ALA A 139 -11.20 -19.08 7.22
N GLY A 140 -10.16 -19.23 8.07
CA GLY A 140 -9.33 -20.41 8.16
C GLY A 140 -8.24 -20.51 7.07
N TYR A 141 -7.96 -19.45 6.33
CA TYR A 141 -6.97 -19.46 5.26
C TYR A 141 -5.51 -19.37 5.70
N LEU A 142 -5.25 -19.02 6.97
CA LEU A 142 -3.90 -18.74 7.45
C LEU A 142 -3.41 -19.79 8.45
N THR A 143 -2.12 -20.07 8.39
CA THR A 143 -1.41 -20.95 9.33
C THR A 143 -1.03 -20.18 10.58
N ASP A 144 -1.15 -20.81 11.76
CA ASP A 144 -0.63 -20.30 13.02
C ASP A 144 0.90 -20.24 13.01
N LEU A 145 1.45 -19.06 13.22
CA LEU A 145 2.89 -18.76 13.25
C LEU A 145 3.41 -18.42 14.65
N SER A 146 2.62 -18.65 15.70
CA SER A 146 2.95 -18.28 17.09
C SER A 146 4.19 -19.01 17.62
N ASP A 147 4.56 -20.14 17.03
CA ASP A 147 5.74 -20.94 17.37
C ASP A 147 7.04 -20.34 16.83
N LEU A 148 6.98 -19.43 15.85
CA LEU A 148 8.15 -18.86 15.21
C LEU A 148 8.89 -17.86 16.12
N ASN A 149 10.22 -17.88 16.07
CA ASN A 149 11.04 -16.85 16.71
C ASN A 149 10.85 -15.49 16.01
N ALA A 150 10.73 -15.48 14.69
CA ALA A 150 10.40 -14.31 13.89
C ALA A 150 9.23 -13.53 14.48
N ALA A 151 8.15 -14.19 14.89
CA ALA A 151 6.99 -13.57 15.52
C ALA A 151 7.27 -12.88 16.86
N LYS A 152 8.36 -13.27 17.56
CA LYS A 152 8.76 -12.69 18.85
C LYS A 152 9.72 -11.51 18.69
N LEU A 153 10.42 -11.44 17.57
CA LEU A 153 11.45 -10.42 17.32
C LEU A 153 10.86 -9.09 16.83
N VAL A 154 9.71 -9.11 16.16
CA VAL A 154 9.13 -7.95 15.47
C VAL A 154 8.41 -6.93 16.36
N GLY A 155 8.55 -7.05 17.69
CA GLY A 155 8.08 -6.05 18.64
C GLY A 155 6.54 -5.93 18.74
N PRO A 156 6.02 -4.78 19.23
CA PRO A 156 4.61 -4.64 19.61
C PRO A 156 3.64 -4.68 18.42
N GLY A 157 4.12 -4.47 17.19
CA GLY A 157 3.31 -4.52 15.98
C GLY A 157 2.65 -5.88 15.71
N VAL A 158 3.19 -6.97 16.27
CA VAL A 158 2.65 -8.33 16.12
C VAL A 158 1.20 -8.45 16.62
N LYS A 159 0.77 -7.61 17.57
CA LYS A 159 -0.62 -7.59 18.07
C LYS A 159 -1.65 -7.35 16.97
N ASP A 160 -1.28 -6.59 15.95
CA ASP A 160 -2.16 -6.26 14.82
C ASP A 160 -2.25 -7.39 13.78
N PHE A 161 -1.48 -8.47 14.00
CA PHE A 161 -1.50 -9.74 13.25
C PHE A 161 -1.95 -10.92 14.12
N THR A 162 -2.42 -10.65 15.34
CA THR A 162 -2.86 -11.64 16.32
C THR A 162 -4.38 -11.71 16.36
N TYR A 163 -4.94 -12.86 16.04
CA TYR A 163 -6.37 -13.14 16.11
C TYR A 163 -6.63 -14.37 17.00
N ASN A 164 -7.53 -14.25 18.00
CA ASN A 164 -7.81 -15.30 18.98
C ASN A 164 -6.53 -15.90 19.61
N ASP A 165 -5.65 -15.03 20.10
CA ASP A 165 -4.38 -15.36 20.74
C ASP A 165 -3.36 -16.10 19.86
N LYS A 166 -3.55 -16.11 18.54
CA LYS A 166 -2.65 -16.72 17.59
C LYS A 166 -2.13 -15.69 16.57
N ILE A 167 -0.86 -15.81 16.23
CA ILE A 167 -0.18 -14.96 15.27
C ILE A 167 -0.30 -15.58 13.88
N TYR A 168 -0.79 -14.84 12.91
CA TYR A 168 -1.06 -15.34 11.56
C TYR A 168 -0.20 -14.71 10.45
N ALA A 169 0.54 -13.66 10.76
CA ALA A 169 1.54 -13.10 9.85
C ALA A 169 2.65 -12.40 10.65
N ILE A 170 3.78 -12.15 10.01
CA ILE A 170 4.92 -11.45 10.60
C ILE A 170 4.93 -10.03 10.04
N PRO A 171 4.77 -8.98 10.89
CA PRO A 171 4.87 -7.60 10.39
C PRO A 171 6.23 -7.35 9.75
N ALA A 172 6.22 -6.73 8.58
CA ALA A 172 7.45 -6.45 7.83
C ALA A 172 8.26 -5.26 8.39
N GLY A 173 7.87 -4.72 9.53
CA GLY A 173 8.39 -3.53 10.17
C GLY A 173 7.28 -2.52 10.38
N VAL A 174 7.62 -1.24 10.57
CA VAL A 174 6.66 -0.15 10.69
C VAL A 174 6.76 0.79 9.51
N THR A 175 5.63 1.36 9.12
CA THR A 175 5.54 2.42 8.11
C THR A 175 4.89 3.64 8.71
N PHE A 176 5.36 4.82 8.32
CA PHE A 176 4.81 6.10 8.75
C PHE A 176 4.35 6.95 7.56
N LEU A 177 3.32 7.72 7.77
CA LEU A 177 3.04 8.91 6.96
C LEU A 177 3.75 10.09 7.59
N GLY A 178 4.34 10.93 6.77
CA GLY A 178 5.08 12.10 7.23
C GLY A 178 5.21 13.18 6.16
N THR A 179 6.02 14.16 6.46
CA THR A 179 6.35 15.29 5.59
C THR A 179 7.82 15.23 5.22
N TYR A 180 8.13 14.83 4.00
CA TYR A 180 9.49 15.04 3.47
C TYR A 180 9.68 16.50 3.16
N TYR A 181 10.88 17.02 3.46
CA TYR A 181 11.19 18.42 3.21
C TYR A 181 12.63 18.61 2.70
N ASN A 182 12.81 19.69 1.96
CA ASN A 182 14.11 20.14 1.46
C ASN A 182 14.80 20.99 2.54
N LYS A 183 15.82 20.42 3.21
CA LYS A 183 16.56 21.10 4.27
C LYS A 183 17.23 22.38 3.77
N ASN A 184 17.75 22.38 2.55
CA ASN A 184 18.42 23.56 1.99
C ASN A 184 17.45 24.75 1.85
N ILE A 185 16.19 24.50 1.48
CA ILE A 185 15.15 25.53 1.44
C ILE A 185 14.82 26.01 2.86
N PHE A 186 14.64 25.09 3.82
CA PHE A 186 14.37 25.46 5.21
C PHE A 186 15.50 26.32 5.78
N ASP A 187 16.76 25.94 5.59
CA ASP A 187 17.93 26.70 6.04
C ASP A 187 18.00 28.07 5.38
N GLN A 188 17.73 28.15 4.07
CA GLN A 188 17.75 29.41 3.32
C GLN A 188 16.78 30.45 3.90
N TYR A 189 15.63 30.01 4.40
CA TYR A 189 14.59 30.89 4.96
C TYR A 189 14.58 30.89 6.49
N GLY A 190 15.55 30.28 7.14
CA GLY A 190 15.67 30.24 8.60
C GLY A 190 14.51 29.51 9.27
N LEU A 191 13.98 28.47 8.60
CA LEU A 191 12.90 27.64 9.12
C LEU A 191 13.45 26.47 9.94
N SER A 192 12.77 26.14 11.00
CA SER A 192 12.99 24.91 11.77
C SER A 192 11.85 23.93 11.49
N VAL A 193 12.06 22.64 11.79
CA VAL A 193 11.00 21.63 11.77
C VAL A 193 9.88 22.06 12.72
N PRO A 194 8.65 22.23 12.23
CA PRO A 194 7.53 22.70 13.04
C PRO A 194 7.08 21.63 14.04
N LYS A 195 6.75 22.04 15.26
CA LYS A 195 6.35 21.17 16.38
C LYS A 195 4.85 21.19 16.67
N ASN A 196 4.13 22.13 16.09
CA ASN A 196 2.69 22.31 16.23
C ASN A 196 2.11 22.93 14.96
N TRP A 197 0.79 22.94 14.84
CA TRP A 197 0.11 23.44 13.66
C TRP A 197 0.44 24.92 13.34
N THR A 198 0.46 25.77 14.37
CA THR A 198 0.76 27.20 14.20
C THR A 198 2.15 27.41 13.58
N GLU A 199 3.16 26.66 14.02
CA GLU A 199 4.50 26.74 13.45
C GLU A 199 4.52 26.20 12.01
N PHE A 200 3.76 25.15 11.70
CA PHE A 200 3.64 24.62 10.36
C PHE A 200 3.02 25.62 9.38
N GLU A 201 1.89 26.24 9.74
CA GLU A 201 1.26 27.27 8.93
C GLU A 201 2.20 28.47 8.72
N LYS A 202 2.92 28.88 9.78
CA LYS A 202 3.91 29.96 9.68
C LYS A 202 5.03 29.61 8.68
N ALA A 203 5.54 28.38 8.69
CA ALA A 203 6.55 27.93 7.74
C ALA A 203 6.00 27.98 6.31
N CYS A 204 4.80 27.44 6.07
CA CYS A 204 4.15 27.50 4.77
C CYS A 204 3.96 28.94 4.28
N LYS A 205 3.53 29.84 5.19
CA LYS A 205 3.36 31.26 4.87
C LYS A 205 4.68 31.91 4.47
N VAL A 206 5.76 31.67 5.23
CA VAL A 206 7.10 32.23 4.92
C VAL A 206 7.55 31.77 3.54
N LEU A 207 7.42 30.49 3.22
CA LEU A 207 7.77 29.93 1.92
C LEU A 207 6.98 30.59 0.80
N LYS A 208 5.66 30.64 0.92
CA LYS A 208 4.76 31.24 -0.07
C LYS A 208 5.04 32.72 -0.30
N ASP A 209 5.22 33.50 0.77
CA ASP A 209 5.52 34.95 0.69
C ASP A 209 6.86 35.21 -0.04
N ASN A 210 7.76 34.24 -0.06
CA ASN A 210 9.03 34.30 -0.78
C ASN A 210 9.02 33.63 -2.16
N GLY A 211 7.82 33.25 -2.67
CA GLY A 211 7.65 32.65 -4.00
C GLY A 211 8.07 31.19 -4.11
N VAL A 212 8.26 30.50 -2.99
CA VAL A 212 8.51 29.06 -2.94
C VAL A 212 7.18 28.34 -2.78
N GLN A 213 6.93 27.32 -3.62
CA GLN A 213 5.77 26.43 -3.42
C GLN A 213 5.99 25.64 -2.11
N PRO A 214 5.13 25.81 -1.08
CA PRO A 214 5.34 25.11 0.18
C PRO A 214 5.24 23.60 0.05
N ILE A 215 4.15 23.10 -0.52
CA ILE A 215 3.82 21.66 -0.56
C ILE A 215 3.40 21.29 -1.98
N VAL A 216 3.83 20.12 -2.45
CA VAL A 216 3.32 19.48 -3.66
C VAL A 216 2.53 18.23 -3.28
N MET A 217 1.36 18.02 -3.91
CA MET A 217 0.55 16.81 -3.74
C MET A 217 0.08 16.31 -5.11
N GLY A 218 -0.08 15.00 -5.22
CA GLY A 218 -0.46 14.32 -6.46
C GLY A 218 -1.88 13.75 -6.39
N ASP A 219 -2.89 14.58 -6.13
CA ASP A 219 -4.25 14.20 -5.77
C ASP A 219 -5.09 13.62 -6.93
N LYS A 220 -4.51 13.53 -8.14
CA LYS A 220 -5.11 12.72 -9.21
C LYS A 220 -5.23 11.25 -8.77
N ASP A 221 -4.27 10.77 -8.01
CA ASP A 221 -4.30 9.50 -7.32
C ASP A 221 -4.90 9.73 -5.93
N MET A 222 -6.24 9.65 -5.83
CA MET A 222 -7.01 10.15 -4.68
C MET A 222 -6.52 9.65 -3.31
N TYR A 223 -5.99 8.42 -3.24
CA TYR A 223 -5.42 7.88 -2.01
C TYR A 223 -4.32 8.75 -1.37
N VAL A 224 -3.67 9.62 -2.16
CA VAL A 224 -2.64 10.53 -1.65
C VAL A 224 -3.19 11.54 -0.64
N MET A 225 -4.48 11.89 -0.74
CA MET A 225 -5.15 12.79 0.22
C MET A 225 -5.14 12.24 1.66
N GLN A 226 -5.11 10.91 1.82
CA GLN A 226 -4.99 10.24 3.12
C GLN A 226 -3.72 10.66 3.86
N PHE A 227 -2.64 10.97 3.13
CA PHE A 227 -1.33 11.24 3.73
C PHE A 227 -1.35 12.45 4.66
N GLY A 228 -2.09 13.49 4.32
CA GLY A 228 -2.30 14.62 5.22
C GLY A 228 -3.42 14.38 6.24
N LEU A 229 -4.56 13.86 5.77
CA LEU A 229 -5.75 13.64 6.61
C LEU A 229 -5.47 12.72 7.81
N TYR A 230 -4.78 11.58 7.57
CA TYR A 230 -4.53 10.61 8.65
C TYR A 230 -3.48 11.09 9.65
N GLN A 231 -2.48 11.87 9.22
CA GLN A 231 -1.56 12.51 10.14
C GLN A 231 -2.26 13.53 11.06
N LEU A 232 -3.20 14.30 10.50
CA LEU A 232 -4.01 15.24 11.30
C LEU A 232 -4.94 14.49 12.25
N ALA A 233 -5.63 13.44 11.78
CA ALA A 233 -6.49 12.62 12.64
C ALA A 233 -5.72 11.98 13.81
N ALA A 234 -4.50 11.48 13.57
CA ALA A 234 -3.62 10.92 14.59
C ALA A 234 -3.31 11.90 15.72
N ASN A 235 -3.34 13.20 15.46
CA ASN A 235 -3.10 14.25 16.44
C ASN A 235 -4.38 14.85 17.02
N MET A 236 -5.46 14.93 16.26
CA MET A 236 -6.64 15.71 16.63
C MET A 236 -7.77 14.88 17.23
N ILE A 237 -7.88 13.60 16.84
CA ILE A 237 -9.00 12.72 17.23
C ILE A 237 -8.54 11.70 18.29
N TYR A 238 -7.61 10.82 17.91
CA TYR A 238 -7.29 9.63 18.70
C TYR A 238 -6.66 9.88 20.07
N PRO A 239 -5.82 10.91 20.27
CA PRO A 239 -5.33 11.23 21.60
C PRO A 239 -6.44 11.62 22.59
N LYS A 240 -7.54 12.17 22.07
CA LYS A 240 -8.71 12.59 22.86
C LYS A 240 -9.72 11.45 23.03
N ASN A 241 -9.81 10.57 22.05
CA ASN A 241 -10.73 9.43 22.06
C ASN A 241 -10.07 8.20 21.39
N PRO A 242 -9.27 7.40 22.14
CA PRO A 242 -8.63 6.20 21.60
C PRO A 242 -9.59 5.11 21.09
N ALA A 243 -10.85 5.13 21.50
CA ALA A 243 -11.88 4.19 21.10
C ALA A 243 -12.77 4.71 19.95
N TYR A 244 -12.36 5.80 19.27
CA TYR A 244 -13.20 6.49 18.30
C TYR A 244 -13.72 5.57 17.17
N ASP A 245 -12.87 4.73 16.60
CA ASP A 245 -13.26 3.85 15.50
C ASP A 245 -14.14 2.68 15.96
N ASP A 246 -13.94 2.16 17.17
CA ASP A 246 -14.86 1.15 17.73
C ASP A 246 -16.23 1.77 18.00
N GLN A 247 -16.26 3.02 18.46
CA GLN A 247 -17.48 3.79 18.68
C GLN A 247 -18.19 4.20 17.37
N LEU A 248 -17.45 4.44 16.30
CA LEU A 248 -18.03 4.59 14.96
C LEU A 248 -18.77 3.32 14.54
N ARG A 249 -18.16 2.17 14.81
CA ARG A 249 -18.70 0.86 14.43
C ARG A 249 -19.96 0.48 15.22
N ASP A 250 -19.99 0.82 16.51
CA ASP A 250 -21.18 0.57 17.36
C ASP A 250 -22.22 1.69 17.32
N GLY A 251 -21.93 2.78 16.62
CA GLY A 251 -22.81 3.93 16.43
C GLY A 251 -22.87 4.92 17.61
N SER A 252 -21.99 4.77 18.61
CA SER A 252 -21.92 5.69 19.77
C SER A 252 -21.34 7.06 19.42
N VAL A 253 -20.53 7.13 18.35
CA VAL A 253 -20.06 8.38 17.72
C VAL A 253 -20.33 8.32 16.22
N LYS A 254 -20.30 9.49 15.58
CA LYS A 254 -20.53 9.63 14.14
C LYS A 254 -19.45 10.50 13.49
N PHE A 255 -19.19 10.28 12.21
CA PHE A 255 -18.34 11.19 11.42
C PHE A 255 -18.89 12.63 11.40
N THR A 256 -20.20 12.80 11.58
CA THR A 256 -20.88 14.09 11.64
C THR A 256 -20.79 14.79 12.99
N ASP A 257 -20.17 14.19 13.99
CA ASP A 257 -20.01 14.81 15.31
C ASP A 257 -19.00 15.96 15.23
N GLU A 258 -19.39 17.14 15.79
CA GLU A 258 -18.58 18.35 15.77
C GLU A 258 -17.28 18.18 16.56
N GLY A 259 -16.20 18.78 16.07
CA GLY A 259 -14.90 18.78 16.75
C GLY A 259 -14.04 17.56 16.46
N THR A 260 -14.42 16.72 15.50
CA THR A 260 -13.73 15.50 15.09
C THR A 260 -13.27 15.61 13.63
N TRP A 261 -13.83 14.82 12.73
CA TRP A 261 -13.48 14.83 11.31
C TRP A 261 -13.77 16.14 10.60
N ASP A 262 -14.76 16.90 11.05
CA ASP A 262 -15.00 18.26 10.56
C ASP A 262 -13.74 19.13 10.71
N LYS A 263 -13.06 19.06 11.85
CA LYS A 263 -11.84 19.84 12.11
C LYS A 263 -10.62 19.33 11.35
N VAL A 264 -10.52 18.04 11.15
CA VAL A 264 -9.45 17.43 10.31
C VAL A 264 -9.58 17.90 8.86
N LEU A 265 -10.80 17.81 8.31
CA LEU A 265 -11.09 18.20 6.92
C LEU A 265 -10.93 19.70 6.71
N GLU A 266 -11.42 20.55 7.65
CA GLU A 266 -11.22 22.01 7.62
C GLU A 266 -9.73 22.36 7.61
N ARG A 267 -8.96 21.75 8.51
CA ARG A 267 -7.51 22.00 8.66
C ARG A 267 -6.74 21.60 7.42
N TYR A 268 -7.01 20.42 6.88
CA TYR A 268 -6.34 19.96 5.65
C TYR A 268 -6.78 20.78 4.43
N GLY A 269 -8.09 21.07 4.30
CA GLY A 269 -8.65 21.93 3.24
C GLY A 269 -8.05 23.32 3.22
N SER A 270 -7.73 23.88 4.41
CA SER A 270 -7.10 25.20 4.52
C SER A 270 -5.74 25.30 3.82
N LEU A 271 -5.01 24.18 3.67
CA LEU A 271 -3.74 24.17 2.95
C LEU A 271 -3.93 24.43 1.45
N TYR A 272 -5.03 23.95 0.87
CA TYR A 272 -5.41 24.22 -0.52
C TYR A 272 -5.95 25.64 -0.67
N GLU A 273 -6.87 26.05 0.21
CA GLU A 273 -7.46 27.39 0.19
C GLU A 273 -6.41 28.49 0.33
N ASN A 274 -5.44 28.30 1.21
CA ASN A 274 -4.33 29.20 1.40
C ASN A 274 -3.26 29.10 0.29
N GLY A 275 -3.40 28.15 -0.67
CA GLY A 275 -2.43 27.89 -1.73
C GLY A 275 -1.05 27.43 -1.19
N TYR A 276 -1.04 26.77 -0.05
CA TYR A 276 0.15 26.08 0.48
C TYR A 276 0.37 24.78 -0.28
N ILE A 277 -0.68 24.06 -0.65
CA ILE A 277 -0.65 23.00 -1.67
C ILE A 277 -0.90 23.66 -3.04
N GLN A 278 -0.16 23.22 -4.05
CA GLN A 278 -0.21 23.81 -5.38
C GLN A 278 -1.62 23.68 -6.01
N SER A 279 -2.00 24.67 -6.81
CA SER A 279 -3.20 24.56 -7.65
C SER A 279 -3.03 23.44 -8.69
N GLY A 280 -4.16 22.77 -9.02
CA GLY A 280 -4.16 21.71 -10.02
C GLY A 280 -3.61 20.35 -9.53
N SER A 281 -3.54 20.13 -8.23
CA SER A 281 -3.13 18.87 -7.63
C SER A 281 -3.96 17.67 -8.11
N LEU A 282 -5.25 17.83 -8.34
CA LEU A 282 -6.17 16.85 -8.94
C LEU A 282 -5.79 16.41 -10.38
N GLY A 283 -4.93 17.15 -11.04
CA GLY A 283 -4.40 16.80 -12.38
C GLY A 283 -3.00 16.18 -12.34
N LEU A 284 -2.36 16.16 -11.16
CA LEU A 284 -1.00 15.67 -10.96
C LEU A 284 -1.05 14.30 -10.29
N GLY A 285 -0.37 13.29 -10.86
CA GLY A 285 -0.25 11.96 -10.24
C GLY A 285 0.82 11.93 -9.14
N ALA A 286 0.72 10.94 -8.24
CA ALA A 286 1.64 10.75 -7.11
C ALA A 286 3.11 10.72 -7.54
N SER A 287 3.46 9.89 -8.54
CA SER A 287 4.82 9.80 -9.06
C SER A 287 5.33 11.14 -9.64
N GLN A 288 4.43 11.93 -10.25
CA GLN A 288 4.80 13.25 -10.78
C GLN A 288 5.03 14.27 -9.65
N ALA A 289 4.27 14.17 -8.56
CA ALA A 289 4.48 15.00 -7.37
C ALA A 289 5.83 14.68 -6.71
N ILE A 290 6.17 13.39 -6.56
CA ILE A 290 7.49 12.97 -6.09
C ILE A 290 8.59 13.53 -7.00
N GLN A 291 8.43 13.43 -8.33
CA GLN A 291 9.42 13.99 -9.27
C GLN A 291 9.63 15.48 -9.07
N LYS A 292 8.55 16.27 -8.92
CA LYS A 292 8.65 17.70 -8.62
C LYS A 292 9.39 18.01 -7.32
N PHE A 293 9.15 17.21 -6.30
CA PHE A 293 9.87 17.35 -5.02
C PHE A 293 11.35 17.08 -5.18
N ILE A 294 11.73 15.94 -5.79
CA ILE A 294 13.17 15.60 -5.96
C ILE A 294 13.89 16.52 -6.94
N ASP A 295 13.16 17.20 -7.81
CA ASP A 295 13.70 18.24 -8.70
C ASP A 295 13.84 19.61 -8.01
N GLY A 296 13.39 19.72 -6.74
CA GLY A 296 13.51 20.94 -5.94
C GLY A 296 12.51 22.04 -6.28
N GLU A 297 11.40 21.71 -6.97
CA GLU A 297 10.37 22.67 -7.35
C GLU A 297 9.48 23.11 -6.18
N CYS A 298 9.55 22.43 -5.04
CA CYS A 298 8.79 22.73 -3.83
C CYS A 298 9.58 22.43 -2.56
N ALA A 299 9.09 22.90 -1.43
CA ALA A 299 9.77 22.72 -0.15
C ALA A 299 9.40 21.39 0.53
N MET A 300 8.18 20.91 0.38
CA MET A 300 7.65 19.73 1.10
C MET A 300 6.76 18.88 0.21
N ILE A 301 6.64 17.59 0.60
CA ILE A 301 5.65 16.65 0.10
C ILE A 301 5.17 15.77 1.25
N PHE A 302 3.85 15.50 1.35
CA PHE A 302 3.34 14.47 2.25
C PHE A 302 3.45 13.12 1.57
N ASP A 303 4.15 12.18 2.19
CA ASP A 303 4.28 10.81 1.66
C ASP A 303 4.63 9.83 2.78
N GLY A 304 4.54 8.55 2.48
CA GLY A 304 4.88 7.48 3.42
C GLY A 304 6.29 6.94 3.23
N THR A 305 6.81 6.29 4.28
CA THR A 305 8.10 5.60 4.22
C THR A 305 8.13 4.49 3.17
N PHE A 306 6.97 3.95 2.78
CA PHE A 306 6.86 2.97 1.70
C PHE A 306 7.30 3.50 0.32
N ASN A 307 7.34 4.83 0.12
CA ASN A 307 7.86 5.50 -1.06
C ASN A 307 9.26 6.09 -0.86
N ALA A 308 9.93 5.80 0.26
CA ALA A 308 11.23 6.37 0.62
C ALA A 308 12.27 6.21 -0.49
N GLN A 309 12.33 5.06 -1.16
CA GLN A 309 13.24 4.83 -2.28
C GLN A 309 13.02 5.83 -3.43
N ALA A 310 11.77 6.10 -3.79
CA ALA A 310 11.43 7.06 -4.85
C ALA A 310 11.73 8.50 -4.41
N VAL A 311 11.33 8.87 -3.19
CA VAL A 311 11.52 10.22 -2.64
C VAL A 311 13.00 10.54 -2.40
N ASN A 312 13.81 9.54 -2.07
CA ASN A 312 15.26 9.69 -1.85
C ASN A 312 16.08 9.49 -3.12
N SER A 313 15.45 9.23 -4.28
CA SER A 313 16.16 9.09 -5.55
C SER A 313 16.80 10.42 -6.00
N THR A 314 17.72 10.34 -6.95
CA THR A 314 18.39 11.50 -7.52
C THR A 314 17.44 12.23 -8.46
N GLY A 315 17.13 13.50 -8.16
CA GLY A 315 16.38 14.42 -9.03
C GLY A 315 17.29 15.44 -9.71
N ALA A 316 16.68 16.44 -10.37
CA ALA A 316 17.40 17.53 -11.01
C ALA A 316 18.13 18.43 -10.00
N ALA A 317 17.61 18.56 -8.77
CA ALA A 317 18.24 19.27 -7.67
C ALA A 317 18.92 18.31 -6.69
N ASN A 318 20.10 18.69 -6.22
CA ASN A 318 20.79 17.97 -5.17
C ASN A 318 20.61 18.72 -3.84
N PHE A 319 19.86 18.14 -2.91
CA PHE A 319 19.62 18.72 -1.59
C PHE A 319 19.51 17.63 -0.52
N GLU A 320 19.77 17.99 0.71
CA GLU A 320 19.57 17.14 1.87
C GLU A 320 18.08 17.10 2.23
N ARG A 321 17.56 15.87 2.43
CA ARG A 321 16.17 15.64 2.80
C ARG A 321 16.04 15.48 4.29
N GLY A 322 14.93 15.96 4.84
CA GLY A 322 14.47 15.63 6.17
C GLY A 322 13.07 15.04 6.11
N TYR A 323 12.62 14.47 7.23
CA TYR A 323 11.31 13.86 7.34
C TYR A 323 10.76 14.10 8.75
N PHE A 324 9.53 14.59 8.88
CA PHE A 324 8.90 14.87 10.16
C PHE A 324 7.41 14.55 10.14
N PRO A 325 6.79 14.19 11.29
CA PRO A 325 5.35 14.02 11.40
C PRO A 325 4.64 15.38 11.17
N LEU A 326 3.63 15.41 10.29
CA LEU A 326 2.79 16.61 10.13
C LEU A 326 2.12 16.94 11.47
N PRO A 327 2.43 18.07 12.09
CA PRO A 327 1.86 18.40 13.39
C PRO A 327 0.40 18.83 13.24
N GLY A 328 -0.50 18.05 13.85
CA GLY A 328 -1.92 18.42 13.99
C GLY A 328 -2.28 18.88 15.41
N ASN A 329 -1.29 18.86 16.32
CA ASN A 329 -1.40 19.29 17.73
C ASN A 329 -1.29 20.82 17.85
N GLU A 330 -1.84 21.37 18.93
CA GLU A 330 -1.65 22.76 19.32
C GLU A 330 -0.36 22.94 20.12
N GLU A 331 0.03 24.19 20.36
CA GLU A 331 1.22 24.49 21.18
C GLU A 331 1.09 23.91 22.60
N GLY A 332 2.09 23.14 23.01
CA GLY A 332 2.14 22.47 24.31
C GLY A 332 1.41 21.12 24.37
N GLU A 333 0.72 20.71 23.32
CA GLU A 333 0.16 19.35 23.21
C GLU A 333 1.20 18.36 22.68
N GLN A 334 1.01 17.08 23.01
CA GLN A 334 1.83 15.97 22.51
C GLN A 334 1.63 15.79 21.00
N LEU A 335 2.75 15.67 20.28
CA LEU A 335 2.76 15.28 18.86
C LEU A 335 2.63 13.76 18.74
N TYR A 336 1.83 13.30 17.78
CA TYR A 336 1.66 11.88 17.45
C TYR A 336 2.03 11.62 15.98
N ALA A 337 2.67 10.49 15.75
CA ALA A 337 2.94 10.02 14.39
C ALA A 337 1.76 9.19 13.87
N ALA A 338 1.48 9.28 12.58
CA ALA A 338 0.60 8.35 11.89
C ALA A 338 1.43 7.16 11.40
N GLY A 339 1.46 6.07 12.17
CA GLY A 339 2.31 4.92 11.92
C GLY A 339 1.60 3.61 12.20
N VAL A 340 1.87 2.62 11.35
CA VAL A 340 1.27 1.29 11.44
C VAL A 340 2.33 0.21 11.25
N PRO A 341 2.12 -0.98 11.80
CA PRO A 341 2.86 -2.14 11.31
C PRO A 341 2.66 -2.27 9.80
N GLY A 342 3.73 -2.45 9.07
CA GLY A 342 3.66 -2.74 7.64
C GLY A 342 2.92 -4.05 7.40
N ALA A 343 2.33 -4.23 6.22
CA ALA A 343 1.84 -5.53 5.78
C ALA A 343 2.95 -6.58 5.89
N GLY A 344 2.61 -7.83 6.00
CA GLY A 344 3.60 -8.88 6.22
C GLY A 344 3.24 -10.22 5.59
N PRO A 345 4.22 -11.13 5.49
CA PRO A 345 3.98 -12.45 4.95
C PRO A 345 3.19 -13.34 5.92
N ALA A 346 2.21 -14.04 5.38
CA ALA A 346 1.44 -15.11 6.00
C ALA A 346 1.59 -16.40 5.20
N VAL A 347 1.35 -17.55 5.82
CA VAL A 347 1.41 -18.87 5.18
C VAL A 347 -0.01 -19.39 4.97
N TYR A 348 -0.30 -19.88 3.76
CA TYR A 348 -1.58 -20.49 3.43
C TYR A 348 -1.77 -21.81 4.21
N SER A 349 -2.95 -21.96 4.82
CA SER A 349 -3.23 -23.10 5.71
C SER A 349 -3.33 -24.44 4.98
N GLU A 350 -3.62 -24.44 3.67
CA GLU A 350 -3.70 -25.64 2.84
C GLU A 350 -2.46 -25.83 1.93
N SER A 351 -1.37 -25.07 2.17
CA SER A 351 -0.10 -25.31 1.49
C SER A 351 0.45 -26.69 1.84
N GLU A 352 0.93 -27.42 0.84
CA GLU A 352 1.64 -28.69 1.05
C GLU A 352 3.04 -28.49 1.67
N ASN A 353 3.52 -27.23 1.78
CA ASN A 353 4.88 -26.86 2.15
C ASN A 353 4.96 -25.98 3.40
N ILE A 354 3.98 -26.06 4.32
CA ILE A 354 3.89 -25.19 5.51
C ILE A 354 5.20 -25.11 6.29
N ASP A 355 5.82 -26.25 6.61
CA ASP A 355 7.07 -26.28 7.39
C ASP A 355 8.23 -25.59 6.68
N LEU A 356 8.30 -25.68 5.35
CA LEU A 356 9.32 -25.02 4.55
C LEU A 356 9.05 -23.51 4.47
N CYS A 357 7.80 -23.11 4.32
CA CYS A 357 7.38 -21.69 4.38
C CYS A 357 7.77 -21.09 5.72
N LYS A 358 7.47 -21.75 6.84
CA LYS A 358 7.89 -21.33 8.18
C LYS A 358 9.41 -21.14 8.29
N GLN A 359 10.21 -22.09 7.76
CA GLN A 359 11.66 -21.96 7.74
C GLN A 359 12.16 -20.79 6.91
N ILE A 360 11.49 -20.48 5.78
CA ILE A 360 11.80 -19.30 4.96
C ILE A 360 11.48 -18.02 5.73
N LEU A 361 10.35 -17.96 6.44
CA LEU A 361 10.02 -16.80 7.27
C LEU A 361 10.99 -16.61 8.44
N GLU A 362 11.40 -17.69 9.14
CA GLU A 362 12.44 -17.63 10.17
C GLU A 362 13.75 -17.07 9.61
N TYR A 363 14.17 -17.52 8.42
CA TYR A 363 15.37 -17.00 7.76
C TYR A 363 15.21 -15.55 7.33
N TRP A 364 14.01 -15.15 6.87
CA TRP A 364 13.75 -13.77 6.44
C TRP A 364 13.86 -12.77 7.60
N PHE A 365 13.32 -13.10 8.76
CA PHE A 365 13.28 -12.19 9.92
C PHE A 365 14.41 -12.44 10.94
N ASP A 366 15.36 -13.30 10.64
CA ASP A 366 16.61 -13.42 11.41
C ASP A 366 17.53 -12.24 11.07
N GLY A 367 17.74 -11.33 12.03
CA GLY A 367 18.57 -10.12 11.85
C GLY A 367 20.01 -10.38 11.40
N GLU A 368 20.56 -11.58 11.61
CA GLU A 368 21.88 -11.94 11.14
C GLU A 368 21.90 -12.51 9.71
N SER A 369 20.73 -12.83 9.14
CA SER A 369 20.63 -13.41 7.81
C SER A 369 20.94 -12.42 6.69
N GLU A 370 21.46 -12.92 5.57
CA GLU A 370 21.67 -12.11 4.38
C GLU A 370 20.33 -11.65 3.75
N LEU A 371 19.27 -12.43 3.94
CA LEU A 371 17.95 -12.09 3.46
C LEU A 371 17.35 -10.89 4.23
N TYR A 372 17.52 -10.88 5.56
CA TYR A 372 17.07 -9.77 6.39
C TYR A 372 17.86 -8.49 6.07
N LYS A 373 19.19 -8.56 5.97
CA LYS A 373 20.04 -7.43 5.63
C LYS A 373 19.68 -6.81 4.27
N ALA A 374 19.42 -7.66 3.27
CA ALA A 374 18.93 -7.20 1.96
C ALA A 374 17.54 -6.55 2.05
N TYR A 375 16.67 -7.09 2.91
CA TYR A 375 15.36 -6.54 3.16
C TYR A 375 15.42 -5.16 3.82
N GLU A 376 16.22 -4.99 4.87
CA GLU A 376 16.44 -3.67 5.51
C GLU A 376 16.97 -2.64 4.51
N SER A 377 17.95 -3.04 3.69
CA SER A 377 18.57 -2.14 2.72
C SER A 377 17.62 -1.64 1.63
N CYS A 378 16.47 -2.31 1.42
CA CYS A 378 15.48 -1.82 0.46
C CYS A 378 14.67 -0.60 0.94
N GLY A 379 14.75 -0.24 2.23
CA GLY A 379 14.26 1.00 2.81
C GLY A 379 12.73 1.19 2.84
N LYS A 380 11.95 0.16 2.49
CA LYS A 380 10.47 0.27 2.42
C LYS A 380 9.80 0.29 3.78
N PHE A 381 10.37 -0.43 4.74
CA PHE A 381 9.84 -0.56 6.09
C PHE A 381 10.96 -0.30 7.09
N ILE A 382 10.61 0.35 8.19
CA ILE A 382 11.55 0.57 9.27
C ILE A 382 11.48 -0.65 10.18
N SER A 383 12.61 -1.31 10.38
CA SER A 383 12.68 -2.49 11.24
C SER A 383 12.26 -2.16 12.68
N THR A 384 11.47 -3.05 13.26
CA THR A 384 11.10 -3.01 14.68
C THR A 384 11.78 -4.13 15.46
N ASN A 385 12.68 -4.88 14.83
CA ASN A 385 13.44 -5.93 15.49
C ASN A 385 14.33 -5.35 16.58
N GLU A 386 14.46 -6.08 17.68
CA GLU A 386 15.33 -5.69 18.77
C GLU A 386 16.79 -5.58 18.30
N GLY A 387 17.38 -4.40 18.47
CA GLY A 387 18.76 -4.10 18.07
C GLY A 387 18.95 -3.64 16.62
N ALA A 388 17.89 -3.51 15.83
CA ALA A 388 17.97 -2.93 14.49
C ALA A 388 18.41 -1.45 14.54
N GLU A 389 19.28 -1.07 13.62
CA GLU A 389 19.69 0.33 13.47
C GLU A 389 18.58 1.12 12.74
N VAL A 390 18.22 2.28 13.30
CA VAL A 390 17.25 3.19 12.67
C VAL A 390 18.02 4.25 11.91
N GLU A 391 17.68 4.47 10.64
CA GLU A 391 18.23 5.59 9.89
C GLU A 391 17.92 6.92 10.56
N PRO A 392 18.88 7.88 10.62
CA PRO A 392 18.67 9.18 11.24
C PRO A 392 17.43 9.93 10.75
N LEU A 393 17.02 9.68 9.51
CA LEU A 393 15.83 10.26 8.90
C LEU A 393 14.54 9.89 9.65
N TYR A 394 14.50 8.73 10.33
CA TYR A 394 13.31 8.18 10.96
C TYR A 394 13.38 8.14 12.51
N GLU A 395 14.46 8.64 13.12
CA GLU A 395 14.65 8.59 14.58
C GLU A 395 13.49 9.24 15.36
N ASP A 396 13.02 10.40 14.92
CA ASP A 396 11.90 11.09 15.57
C ASP A 396 10.60 10.27 15.52
N PHE A 397 10.33 9.61 14.42
CA PHE A 397 9.17 8.73 14.27
C PHE A 397 9.27 7.49 15.15
N MET A 398 10.43 6.84 15.15
CA MET A 398 10.66 5.65 15.97
C MET A 398 10.63 5.95 17.45
N LYS A 399 11.08 7.15 17.86
CA LYS A 399 10.93 7.61 19.22
C LYS A 399 9.45 7.74 19.59
N LEU A 400 8.65 8.43 18.78
CA LEU A 400 7.21 8.55 19.03
C LEU A 400 6.53 7.17 19.08
N TYR A 401 6.88 6.27 18.17
CA TYR A 401 6.35 4.92 18.13
C TYR A 401 6.70 4.11 19.40
N SER A 402 7.96 4.14 19.83
CA SER A 402 8.42 3.41 21.03
C SER A 402 7.83 3.96 22.33
N GLU A 403 7.51 5.27 22.37
CA GLU A 403 6.85 5.93 23.49
C GLU A 403 5.32 5.71 23.51
N GLY A 404 4.76 5.03 22.49
CA GLY A 404 3.32 4.85 22.33
C GLY A 404 2.59 6.08 21.76
N ASN A 405 3.34 7.08 21.28
CA ASN A 405 2.83 8.31 20.69
C ASN A 405 2.66 8.16 19.15
N SER A 406 2.08 7.05 18.73
CA SER A 406 1.72 6.81 17.32
C SER A 406 0.31 6.25 17.23
N TRP A 407 -0.33 6.51 16.10
CA TRP A 407 -1.67 6.02 15.83
C TRP A 407 -1.73 5.38 14.45
N TYR A 408 -2.51 4.30 14.32
CA TYR A 408 -2.68 3.62 13.04
C TYR A 408 -3.44 4.48 12.03
N TRP A 409 -3.38 4.11 10.77
CA TRP A 409 -4.13 4.79 9.71
C TRP A 409 -5.61 4.44 9.83
N CYS A 410 -6.44 5.48 9.82
CA CYS A 410 -7.87 5.39 10.16
C CYS A 410 -8.63 4.34 9.35
N ASN A 411 -8.32 4.21 8.06
CA ASN A 411 -8.96 3.23 7.18
C ASN A 411 -8.75 1.78 7.60
N GLN A 412 -7.75 1.48 8.43
CA GLN A 412 -7.53 0.12 8.94
C GLN A 412 -8.60 -0.34 9.95
N ALA A 413 -9.38 0.59 10.50
CA ALA A 413 -10.46 0.28 11.39
C ALA A 413 -11.85 0.47 10.76
N TRP A 414 -11.91 1.06 9.58
CA TRP A 414 -13.17 1.29 8.85
C TRP A 414 -13.52 0.12 7.93
N PRO A 415 -14.83 -0.13 7.64
CA PRO A 415 -15.21 -0.98 6.55
C PRO A 415 -14.61 -0.47 5.22
N ALA A 416 -14.07 -1.39 4.42
CA ALA A 416 -13.41 -1.05 3.17
C ALA A 416 -14.36 -0.31 2.22
N GLY A 417 -13.94 0.87 1.76
CA GLY A 417 -14.74 1.76 0.91
C GLY A 417 -15.18 3.07 1.59
N THR A 418 -15.14 3.13 2.93
CA THR A 418 -15.45 4.37 3.66
C THR A 418 -14.44 5.47 3.31
N GLU A 419 -13.16 5.12 3.19
CA GLU A 419 -12.09 6.02 2.77
C GLU A 419 -12.28 6.54 1.35
N ASN A 420 -12.75 5.71 0.43
CA ASN A 420 -12.97 6.12 -0.96
C ASN A 420 -14.05 7.21 -1.07
N GLU A 421 -15.11 7.13 -0.25
CA GLU A 421 -16.14 8.17 -0.19
C GLU A 421 -15.55 9.49 0.34
N MET A 422 -14.73 9.43 1.39
CA MET A 422 -14.03 10.60 1.92
C MET A 422 -13.16 11.27 0.86
N GLU A 423 -12.33 10.49 0.18
CA GLU A 423 -11.41 10.97 -0.85
C GLU A 423 -12.14 11.61 -2.02
N ALA A 424 -13.21 10.97 -2.51
CA ALA A 424 -14.00 11.47 -3.62
C ALA A 424 -14.64 12.83 -3.29
N LEU A 425 -15.30 12.93 -2.14
CA LEU A 425 -15.97 14.17 -1.72
C LEU A 425 -14.96 15.27 -1.34
N PHE A 426 -13.82 14.91 -0.74
CA PHE A 426 -12.75 15.87 -0.48
C PHE A 426 -12.15 16.40 -1.79
N GLY A 427 -11.93 15.49 -2.77
CA GLY A 427 -11.51 15.87 -4.13
C GLY A 427 -12.48 16.84 -4.81
N GLU A 428 -13.79 16.62 -4.67
CA GLU A 428 -14.81 17.56 -5.15
C GLU A 428 -14.71 18.93 -4.46
N MET A 429 -14.50 18.95 -3.14
CA MET A 429 -14.35 20.19 -2.36
C MET A 429 -13.17 21.02 -2.85
N ILE A 430 -11.97 20.42 -2.92
CA ILE A 430 -10.77 21.14 -3.37
C ILE A 430 -10.79 21.45 -4.87
N GLY A 431 -11.58 20.71 -5.65
CA GLY A 431 -11.83 20.95 -7.06
C GLY A 431 -12.83 22.07 -7.34
N GLY A 432 -13.46 22.62 -6.30
CA GLY A 432 -14.41 23.73 -6.42
C GLY A 432 -15.80 23.32 -6.92
N ALA A 433 -16.20 22.06 -6.74
CA ALA A 433 -17.53 21.55 -7.11
C ALA A 433 -18.66 22.04 -6.17
N GLY A 434 -18.29 22.73 -5.08
CA GLY A 434 -19.24 23.26 -4.09
C GLY A 434 -19.56 22.31 -2.95
N THR A 435 -18.92 21.13 -2.91
CA THR A 435 -18.95 20.19 -1.78
C THR A 435 -18.35 20.84 -0.54
N THR A 436 -18.99 20.69 0.60
CA THR A 436 -18.59 21.30 1.88
C THR A 436 -18.12 20.23 2.87
N VAL A 437 -17.43 20.63 3.94
CA VAL A 437 -17.02 19.69 5.02
C VAL A 437 -18.21 18.93 5.62
N PRO A 438 -19.39 19.56 5.89
CA PRO A 438 -20.58 18.80 6.31
C PRO A 438 -21.07 17.77 5.28
N ASP A 439 -20.91 18.03 3.98
CA ASP A 439 -21.28 17.06 2.95
C ASP A 439 -20.34 15.86 2.99
N ILE A 440 -19.03 16.09 3.21
CA ILE A 440 -18.03 15.01 3.33
C ILE A 440 -18.31 14.14 4.55
N THR A 441 -18.45 14.75 5.74
CA THR A 441 -18.70 13.98 6.97
C THR A 441 -20.02 13.20 6.90
N LYS A 442 -21.04 13.76 6.25
CA LYS A 442 -22.31 13.08 6.01
C LYS A 442 -22.16 11.92 5.00
N GLY A 443 -21.40 12.11 3.92
CA GLY A 443 -21.10 11.06 2.95
C GLY A 443 -20.39 9.89 3.61
N MET A 444 -19.33 10.18 4.37
CA MET A 444 -18.59 9.18 5.17
C MET A 444 -19.52 8.40 6.11
N GLN A 445 -20.42 9.11 6.83
CA GLN A 445 -21.36 8.48 7.76
C GLN A 445 -22.34 7.56 7.03
N ASN A 446 -22.92 8.03 5.93
CA ASN A 446 -23.86 7.23 5.14
C ASN A 446 -23.19 5.97 4.58
N LYS A 447 -21.94 6.11 4.10
CA LYS A 447 -21.17 4.97 3.57
C LYS A 447 -20.82 3.97 4.64
N LEU A 448 -20.41 4.44 5.82
CA LEU A 448 -20.16 3.58 6.97
C LEU A 448 -21.43 2.77 7.34
N GLU A 449 -22.57 3.44 7.46
CA GLU A 449 -23.86 2.80 7.82
C GLU A 449 -24.30 1.78 6.76
N GLU A 450 -24.09 2.07 5.46
CA GLU A 450 -24.35 1.14 4.35
C GLU A 450 -23.49 -0.13 4.49
N LEU A 451 -22.18 0.04 4.68
CA LEU A 451 -21.22 -1.07 4.75
C LEU A 451 -21.33 -1.91 6.03
N LEU A 452 -21.82 -1.34 7.13
CA LEU A 452 -22.08 -2.07 8.37
C LEU A 452 -23.41 -2.87 8.32
N ALA A 453 -24.30 -2.55 7.37
CA ALA A 453 -25.59 -3.23 7.19
C ALA A 453 -25.50 -4.45 6.24
N GLU A 454 -24.42 -4.59 5.47
CA GLU A 454 -24.12 -5.73 4.59
C GLU A 454 -23.60 -6.94 5.37
#